data_068b67e336b6745cce92de67f4f975b6
#
_entry.id   068b67e336b6745cce92de67f4f975b6
#
_cell.length_a   1.000
_cell.length_b   1.000
_cell.length_c   1.000
_cell.angle_alpha   90.00
_cell.angle_beta   90.00
_cell.angle_gamma   90.00
#
_symmetry.space_group_name_H-M   'P 1'
#
loop_
_entity.id
_entity.type
_entity.pdbx_description
1 polymer ?
#
loop_
_entity_poly.entity_id
_entity_poly.type
_entity_poly.pdbx_seq_one_letter_code
_entity_poly.pdbx_strand_id
1 'polypeptide(L)'
;IYTNEDGISLDDLANDVHWLRESFAHGRRLFLAVRNENASRNYTTDFIARLLEEESHGMYDVRQVVLGHMQQGGSPSPFDRLLANRLAYRALNLIDDELAAHQDGPWFIGVNESDMRPSKMETMPSLVDSAHRRPREQWWLTMSPVGRTVSDEVR
;
A
#
# COMPACT_ATOMS: atom_id res chain seq x y z
N ILE A 1 2.73 -8.69 -5.51
CA ILE A 1 2.19 -7.33 -5.29
C ILE A 1 3.29 -6.49 -4.66
N TYR A 2 3.57 -5.32 -5.24
CA TYR A 2 4.57 -4.38 -4.76
C TYR A 2 3.90 -3.15 -4.18
N THR A 3 3.97 -2.98 -2.88
CA THR A 3 3.34 -1.87 -2.17
C THR A 3 4.35 -0.78 -1.82
N ASN A 4 3.86 0.42 -1.53
CA ASN A 4 4.71 1.50 -1.02
C ASN A 4 5.26 1.16 0.37
N GLU A 5 4.53 0.36 1.12
CA GLU A 5 4.84 -0.05 2.48
C GLU A 5 6.03 -1.00 2.54
N ASP A 6 6.08 -1.99 1.65
CA ASP A 6 7.17 -2.96 1.58
C ASP A 6 8.37 -2.41 0.78
N GLY A 7 8.09 -1.60 -0.23
CA GLY A 7 9.09 -1.23 -1.23
C GLY A 7 9.35 -2.36 -2.21
N ILE A 8 10.48 -2.26 -2.92
CA ILE A 8 10.94 -3.30 -3.85
C ILE A 8 12.46 -3.41 -3.69
N SER A 9 12.94 -4.60 -3.42
CA SER A 9 14.36 -4.93 -3.44
C SER A 9 14.75 -5.70 -4.71
N LEU A 10 16.04 -5.81 -4.98
CA LEU A 10 16.53 -6.64 -6.08
C LEU A 10 16.29 -8.13 -5.81
N ASP A 11 16.39 -8.54 -4.55
CA ASP A 11 16.14 -9.93 -4.15
C ASP A 11 14.68 -10.32 -4.35
N ASP A 12 13.73 -9.41 -4.09
CA ASP A 12 12.31 -9.63 -4.38
C ASP A 12 12.10 -9.89 -5.88
N LEU A 13 12.70 -9.06 -6.73
CA LEU A 13 12.59 -9.21 -8.18
C LEU A 13 13.21 -10.51 -8.69
N ALA A 14 14.38 -10.88 -8.15
CA ALA A 14 15.06 -12.12 -8.51
C ALA A 14 14.23 -13.35 -8.10
N ASN A 15 13.66 -13.33 -6.91
CA ASN A 15 12.79 -14.40 -6.42
C ASN A 15 11.50 -14.50 -7.26
N ASP A 16 10.90 -13.37 -7.63
CA ASP A 16 9.69 -13.34 -8.44
C ASP A 16 9.96 -13.87 -9.87
N VAL A 17 11.09 -13.52 -10.48
CA VAL A 17 11.54 -14.06 -11.77
C VAL A 17 11.68 -15.58 -11.69
N HIS A 18 12.39 -16.07 -10.67
CA HIS A 18 12.59 -17.52 -10.50
C HIS A 18 11.26 -18.25 -10.30
N TRP A 19 10.42 -17.75 -9.41
CA TRP A 19 9.09 -18.31 -9.14
C TRP A 19 8.18 -18.32 -10.37
N LEU A 20 8.19 -17.26 -11.17
CA LEU A 20 7.43 -17.18 -12.41
C LEU A 20 7.88 -18.25 -13.42
N ARG A 21 9.18 -18.36 -13.63
CA ARG A 21 9.73 -19.36 -14.57
C ARG A 21 9.34 -20.78 -14.18
N GLU A 22 9.48 -21.12 -12.90
CA GLU A 22 9.06 -22.41 -12.39
C GLU A 22 7.55 -22.62 -12.56
N SER A 23 6.73 -21.63 -12.18
CA SER A 23 5.28 -21.71 -12.27
C SER A 23 4.82 -21.94 -13.71
N PHE A 24 5.37 -21.22 -14.69
CA PHE A 24 5.04 -21.40 -16.09
C PHE A 24 5.55 -22.74 -16.65
N ALA A 25 6.72 -23.19 -16.25
CA ALA A 25 7.22 -24.52 -16.59
C ALA A 25 6.29 -25.66 -16.09
N HIS A 26 5.59 -25.42 -14.96
CA HIS A 26 4.59 -26.34 -14.41
C HIS A 26 3.16 -26.13 -14.94
N GLY A 27 3.00 -25.30 -15.98
CA GLY A 27 1.73 -25.17 -16.71
C GLY A 27 0.87 -23.96 -16.32
N ARG A 28 1.37 -23.04 -15.49
CA ARG A 28 0.69 -21.74 -15.26
C ARG A 28 0.59 -20.99 -16.59
N ARG A 29 -0.56 -20.36 -16.84
CA ARG A 29 -0.83 -19.63 -18.10
C ARG A 29 -0.99 -18.14 -17.94
N LEU A 30 -1.23 -17.66 -16.73
CA LEU A 30 -1.48 -16.26 -16.44
C LEU A 30 -0.77 -15.85 -15.16
N PHE A 31 -0.33 -14.61 -15.15
CA PHE A 31 0.25 -13.94 -14.00
C PHE A 31 -0.20 -12.48 -13.97
N LEU A 32 -0.42 -11.95 -12.79
CA LEU A 32 -0.75 -10.55 -12.59
C LEU A 32 0.19 -9.96 -11.54
N ALA A 33 1.02 -9.01 -11.95
CA ALA A 33 1.79 -8.18 -11.03
C ALA A 33 1.06 -6.85 -10.82
N VAL A 34 0.84 -6.48 -9.58
CA VAL A 34 0.28 -5.20 -9.20
C VAL A 34 1.34 -4.38 -8.47
N ARG A 35 1.60 -3.18 -8.96
CA ARG A 35 2.61 -2.29 -8.40
C ARG A 35 2.01 -0.95 -8.01
N ASN A 36 2.26 -0.53 -6.78
CA ASN A 36 2.01 0.84 -6.37
C ASN A 36 3.08 1.78 -6.97
N GLU A 37 2.69 2.97 -7.40
CA GLU A 37 3.58 3.96 -8.01
C GLU A 37 4.79 4.31 -7.14
N ASN A 38 4.59 4.41 -5.83
CA ASN A 38 5.61 4.79 -4.86
C ASN A 38 6.39 3.60 -4.27
N ALA A 39 6.13 2.37 -4.70
CA ALA A 39 6.83 1.20 -4.19
C ALA A 39 8.35 1.26 -4.41
N SER A 40 8.80 1.87 -5.51
CA SER A 40 10.21 2.18 -5.76
C SER A 40 10.35 3.31 -6.77
N ARG A 41 11.36 4.16 -6.57
CA ARG A 41 11.74 5.18 -7.54
C ARG A 41 12.58 4.61 -8.68
N ASN A 42 13.35 3.58 -8.42
CA ASN A 42 14.30 2.99 -9.36
C ASN A 42 13.68 1.82 -10.13
N TYR A 43 12.98 0.92 -9.42
CA TYR A 43 12.31 -0.22 -10.04
C TYR A 43 10.93 0.22 -10.54
N THR A 44 10.92 0.92 -11.67
CA THR A 44 9.70 1.43 -12.30
C THR A 44 8.88 0.30 -12.92
N THR A 45 7.62 0.57 -13.27
CA THR A 45 6.76 -0.42 -13.95
C THR A 45 7.38 -0.88 -15.28
N ASP A 46 7.96 0.06 -16.03
CA ASP A 46 8.64 -0.25 -17.29
C ASP A 46 9.89 -1.12 -17.09
N PHE A 47 10.69 -0.81 -16.04
CA PHE A 47 11.85 -1.63 -15.70
C PHE A 47 11.44 -3.07 -15.36
N ILE A 48 10.44 -3.22 -14.49
CA ILE A 48 9.97 -4.56 -14.06
C ILE A 48 9.37 -5.33 -15.25
N ALA A 49 8.58 -4.66 -16.09
CA ALA A 49 8.02 -5.30 -17.26
C ALA A 49 9.10 -5.82 -18.21
N ARG A 50 10.14 -5.02 -18.48
CA ARG A 50 11.27 -5.45 -19.32
C ARG A 50 12.09 -6.55 -18.67
N LEU A 51 12.33 -6.48 -17.36
CA LEU A 51 13.03 -7.54 -16.64
C LEU A 51 12.29 -8.87 -16.77
N LEU A 52 10.99 -8.88 -16.48
CA LEU A 52 10.18 -10.09 -16.58
C LEU A 52 10.07 -10.61 -18.00
N GLU A 53 9.99 -9.74 -19.00
CA GLU A 53 9.98 -10.14 -20.42
C GLU A 53 11.31 -10.79 -20.83
N GLU A 54 12.43 -10.17 -20.50
CA GLU A 54 13.77 -10.67 -20.82
C GLU A 54 14.04 -12.02 -20.17
N GLU A 55 13.72 -12.12 -18.89
CA GLU A 55 13.92 -13.32 -18.08
C GLU A 55 12.91 -14.43 -18.37
N SER A 56 11.86 -14.13 -19.15
CA SER A 56 10.88 -15.15 -19.57
C SER A 56 11.49 -16.18 -20.51
N HIS A 57 12.53 -15.80 -21.25
CA HIS A 57 13.11 -16.62 -22.33
C HIS A 57 12.05 -17.14 -23.31
N GLY A 58 11.00 -16.35 -23.54
CA GLY A 58 9.90 -16.68 -24.46
C GLY A 58 8.83 -17.61 -23.90
N MET A 59 8.84 -17.90 -22.61
CA MET A 59 7.78 -18.71 -21.98
C MET A 59 6.46 -17.96 -21.81
N TYR A 60 6.52 -16.62 -21.70
CA TYR A 60 5.35 -15.76 -21.57
C TYR A 60 5.64 -14.35 -22.09
N ASP A 61 4.59 -13.66 -22.53
CA ASP A 61 4.63 -12.25 -22.92
C ASP A 61 4.19 -11.36 -21.76
N VAL A 62 4.88 -10.24 -21.57
CA VAL A 62 4.52 -9.27 -20.51
C VAL A 62 3.78 -8.08 -21.12
N ARG A 63 2.64 -7.72 -20.55
CA ARG A 63 1.85 -6.55 -20.92
C ARG A 63 1.71 -5.63 -19.73
N GLN A 64 2.07 -4.37 -19.90
CA GLN A 64 1.93 -3.39 -18.83
C GLN A 64 0.77 -2.43 -19.09
N VAL A 65 0.09 -2.04 -18.02
CA VAL A 65 -0.95 -1.03 -18.01
C VAL A 65 -0.74 -0.10 -16.84
N VAL A 66 -0.74 1.20 -17.07
CA VAL A 66 -0.73 2.21 -16.02
C VAL A 66 -2.13 2.80 -15.90
N LEU A 67 -2.83 2.50 -14.80
CA LEU A 67 -4.22 2.91 -14.63
C LEU A 67 -4.37 4.42 -14.42
N GLY A 68 -3.36 5.07 -13.82
CA GLY A 68 -3.36 6.51 -13.60
C GLY A 68 -4.62 6.98 -12.87
N HIS A 69 -5.23 8.05 -13.36
CA HIS A 69 -6.43 8.64 -12.77
C HIS A 69 -7.67 7.76 -12.84
N MET A 70 -7.70 6.73 -13.65
CA MET A 70 -8.83 5.79 -13.74
C MET A 70 -9.12 5.05 -12.42
N GLN A 71 -8.11 4.92 -11.54
CA GLN A 71 -8.29 4.34 -10.22
C GLN A 71 -8.75 5.35 -9.16
N GLN A 72 -8.83 6.63 -9.51
CA GLN A 72 -9.28 7.68 -8.62
C GLN A 72 -10.80 7.84 -8.71
N GLY A 73 -11.41 8.02 -7.56
CA GLY A 73 -12.82 8.34 -7.47
C GLY A 73 -13.72 7.11 -7.50
N GLY A 74 -14.97 7.38 -7.72
CA GLY A 74 -16.05 6.44 -7.52
C GLY A 74 -16.92 6.87 -6.33
N SER A 75 -18.10 6.26 -6.18
CA SER A 75 -18.95 6.52 -5.03
C SER A 75 -18.29 5.94 -3.77
N PRO A 76 -18.20 6.72 -2.68
CA PRO A 76 -17.65 6.21 -1.43
C PRO A 76 -18.49 5.05 -0.91
N SER A 77 -17.81 4.02 -0.42
CA SER A 77 -18.46 2.87 0.21
C SER A 77 -19.18 3.28 1.52
N PRO A 78 -20.09 2.47 2.05
CA PRO A 78 -20.64 2.71 3.39
C PRO A 78 -19.57 2.84 4.47
N PHE A 79 -18.48 2.09 4.36
CA PHE A 79 -17.33 2.19 5.26
C PHE A 79 -16.65 3.56 5.18
N ASP A 80 -16.38 4.07 3.98
CA ASP A 80 -15.76 5.39 3.79
C ASP A 80 -16.61 6.51 4.39
N ARG A 81 -17.92 6.45 4.18
CA ARG A 81 -18.87 7.44 4.74
C ARG A 81 -18.92 7.38 6.25
N LEU A 82 -18.96 6.18 6.83
CA LEU A 82 -18.95 6.00 8.27
C LEU A 82 -17.64 6.52 8.87
N LEU A 83 -16.51 6.18 8.27
CA LEU A 83 -15.19 6.63 8.68
C LEU A 83 -15.09 8.16 8.65
N ALA A 84 -15.52 8.79 7.57
CA ALA A 84 -15.53 10.25 7.41
C ALA A 84 -16.38 10.93 8.49
N ASN A 85 -17.60 10.42 8.74
CA ASN A 85 -18.47 10.95 9.79
C ASN A 85 -17.88 10.81 11.19
N ARG A 86 -17.25 9.68 11.50
CA ARG A 86 -16.59 9.45 12.78
C ARG A 86 -15.40 10.38 12.98
N LEU A 87 -14.59 10.58 11.95
CA LEU A 87 -13.46 11.52 11.98
C LEU A 87 -13.94 12.96 12.18
N ALA A 88 -14.98 13.40 11.45
CA ALA A 88 -15.57 14.71 11.59
C ALA A 88 -16.14 14.93 13.00
N TYR A 89 -16.89 13.97 13.52
CA TYR A 89 -17.43 14.03 14.89
C TYR A 89 -16.31 14.14 15.93
N ARG A 90 -15.24 13.36 15.79
CA ARG A 90 -14.09 13.44 16.70
C ARG A 90 -13.35 14.78 16.60
N ALA A 91 -13.25 15.35 15.40
CA ALA A 91 -12.66 16.67 15.21
C ALA A 91 -13.48 17.77 15.88
N LEU A 92 -14.80 17.75 15.77
CA LEU A 92 -15.67 18.72 16.41
C LEU A 92 -15.56 18.65 17.96
N ASN A 93 -15.58 17.44 18.54
CA ASN A 93 -15.40 17.29 19.98
C ASN A 93 -14.03 17.81 20.43
N LEU A 94 -12.96 17.55 19.67
CA LEU A 94 -11.64 18.07 19.98
C LEU A 94 -11.62 19.61 19.97
N ILE A 95 -12.27 20.24 18.99
CA ILE A 95 -12.36 21.69 18.91
C ILE A 95 -13.11 22.25 20.13
N ASP A 96 -14.21 21.64 20.53
CA ASP A 96 -14.97 22.06 21.72
C ASP A 96 -14.12 21.92 23.01
N ASP A 97 -13.41 20.81 23.16
CA ASP A 97 -12.52 20.57 24.30
C ASP A 97 -11.38 21.62 24.38
N GLU A 98 -10.73 21.91 23.25
CA GLU A 98 -9.63 22.88 23.14
C GLU A 98 -10.11 24.32 23.41
N LEU A 99 -11.27 24.71 22.87
CA LEU A 99 -11.88 26.01 23.12
C LEU A 99 -12.23 26.18 24.62
N ALA A 100 -12.79 25.14 25.23
CA ALA A 100 -13.12 25.17 26.66
C ALA A 100 -11.86 25.23 27.53
N ALA A 101 -10.78 24.59 27.11
CA ALA A 101 -9.50 24.57 27.82
C ALA A 101 -8.61 25.81 27.56
N HIS A 102 -9.01 26.69 26.65
CA HIS A 102 -8.21 27.84 26.16
C HIS A 102 -6.80 27.40 25.70
N GLN A 103 -6.74 26.24 25.05
CA GLN A 103 -5.51 25.68 24.49
C GLN A 103 -5.50 25.87 22.97
N ASP A 104 -4.35 26.23 22.45
CA ASP A 104 -4.11 26.32 21.02
C ASP A 104 -3.06 25.27 20.63
N GLY A 105 -3.24 24.67 19.48
CA GLY A 105 -2.23 23.79 18.93
C GLY A 105 -2.69 23.09 17.65
N PRO A 106 -1.75 22.72 16.79
CA PRO A 106 -2.05 21.92 15.63
C PRO A 106 -2.22 20.46 16.05
N TRP A 107 -3.38 19.90 15.72
CA TRP A 107 -3.72 18.50 15.99
C TRP A 107 -3.94 17.74 14.69
N PHE A 108 -3.72 16.45 14.73
CA PHE A 108 -4.22 15.54 13.71
C PHE A 108 -4.98 14.39 14.36
N ILE A 109 -5.92 13.81 13.62
CA ILE A 109 -6.70 12.67 14.07
C ILE A 109 -6.30 11.47 13.24
N GLY A 110 -5.69 10.47 13.87
CA GLY A 110 -5.33 9.21 13.26
C GLY A 110 -6.30 8.10 13.65
N VAL A 111 -6.33 7.06 12.82
CA VAL A 111 -7.01 5.81 13.14
C VAL A 111 -5.94 4.82 13.60
N ASN A 112 -6.08 4.32 14.83
CA ASN A 112 -5.24 3.25 15.35
C ASN A 112 -6.14 2.07 15.70
N GLU A 113 -6.01 0.97 14.95
CA GLU A 113 -6.92 -0.17 15.00
C GLU A 113 -8.37 0.26 14.72
N SER A 114 -9.22 0.30 15.76
CA SER A 114 -10.62 0.75 15.65
C SER A 114 -10.88 2.10 16.33
N ASP A 115 -9.87 2.69 16.93
CA ASP A 115 -9.98 3.92 17.73
C ASP A 115 -9.47 5.14 16.96
N MET A 116 -10.15 6.27 17.12
CA MET A 116 -9.79 7.56 16.51
C MET A 116 -9.18 8.46 17.56
N ARG A 117 -7.86 8.60 17.53
CA ARG A 117 -7.12 9.37 18.54
C ARG A 117 -6.60 10.68 17.98
N PRO A 118 -6.94 11.80 18.64
CA PRO A 118 -6.25 13.05 18.38
C PRO A 118 -4.82 12.97 18.93
N SER A 119 -3.89 13.49 18.18
CA SER A 119 -2.49 13.59 18.57
C SER A 119 -1.95 14.95 18.19
N LYS A 120 -1.02 15.48 18.97
CA LYS A 120 -0.37 16.75 18.64
C LYS A 120 0.50 16.59 17.41
N MET A 121 0.48 17.59 16.52
CA MET A 121 1.26 17.57 15.25
C MET A 121 2.75 17.35 15.49
N GLU A 122 3.28 17.79 16.63
CA GLU A 122 4.67 17.60 17.04
C GLU A 122 5.08 16.11 17.12
N THR A 123 4.11 15.21 17.33
CA THR A 123 4.35 13.76 17.40
C THR A 123 4.40 13.10 16.02
N MET A 124 3.94 13.79 14.97
CA MET A 124 3.86 13.23 13.62
C MET A 124 5.20 12.68 13.09
N PRO A 125 6.37 13.34 13.30
CA PRO A 125 7.64 12.81 12.83
C PRO A 125 8.02 11.46 13.44
N SER A 126 7.54 11.14 14.65
CA SER A 126 7.76 9.83 15.28
C SER A 126 6.84 8.75 14.75
N LEU A 127 5.70 9.11 14.17
CA LEU A 127 4.67 8.20 13.69
C LEU A 127 4.73 7.96 12.18
N VAL A 128 5.30 8.92 11.44
CA VAL A 128 5.31 8.91 9.98
C VAL A 128 6.74 8.88 9.45
N ASP A 129 6.98 8.00 8.48
CA ASP A 129 8.17 8.03 7.63
C ASP A 129 7.91 9.04 6.50
N SER A 130 8.40 10.26 6.66
CA SER A 130 8.18 11.34 5.70
C SER A 130 8.91 11.12 4.37
N ALA A 131 10.01 10.36 4.37
CA ALA A 131 10.76 10.06 3.16
C ALA A 131 9.97 9.13 2.23
N HIS A 132 9.27 8.16 2.80
CA HIS A 132 8.45 7.20 2.06
C HIS A 132 6.94 7.50 2.14
N ARG A 133 6.55 8.58 2.83
CA ARG A 133 5.16 9.03 2.97
C ARG A 133 4.21 7.94 3.50
N ARG A 134 4.65 7.24 4.54
CA ARG A 134 3.92 6.10 5.11
C ARG A 134 4.01 6.10 6.64
N PRO A 135 3.08 5.43 7.36
CA PRO A 135 3.24 5.19 8.79
C PRO A 135 4.51 4.38 9.09
N ARG A 136 5.15 4.62 10.22
CA ARG A 136 6.29 3.81 10.68
C ARG A 136 5.84 2.43 11.14
N GLU A 137 4.71 2.35 11.84
CA GLU A 137 4.08 1.10 12.24
C GLU A 137 3.02 0.71 11.23
N GLN A 138 3.16 -0.47 10.66
CA GLN A 138 2.34 -0.96 9.56
C GLN A 138 1.88 -2.37 9.88
N TRP A 139 0.92 -2.49 10.83
CA TRP A 139 0.40 -3.77 11.32
C TRP A 139 -0.14 -4.67 10.19
N TRP A 140 -0.67 -4.07 9.12
CA TRP A 140 -1.20 -4.81 7.95
C TRP A 140 -0.13 -5.60 7.20
N LEU A 141 1.15 -5.28 7.33
CA LEU A 141 2.24 -6.06 6.73
C LEU A 141 2.32 -7.48 7.31
N THR A 142 1.82 -7.68 8.51
CA THR A 142 1.70 -9.03 9.10
C THR A 142 0.79 -9.95 8.30
N MET A 143 -0.06 -9.40 7.44
CA MET A 143 -0.95 -10.15 6.55
C MET A 143 -0.31 -10.51 5.20
N SER A 144 0.86 -9.97 4.87
CA SER A 144 1.58 -10.26 3.61
C SER A 144 1.83 -11.76 3.39
N PRO A 145 2.18 -12.57 4.40
CA PRO A 145 2.35 -14.02 4.24
C PRO A 145 1.07 -14.73 3.78
N VAL A 146 -0.10 -14.26 4.23
CA VAL A 146 -1.40 -14.83 3.82
C VAL A 146 -1.60 -14.69 2.32
N GLY A 147 -1.30 -13.50 1.76
CA GLY A 147 -1.39 -13.26 0.32
C GLY A 147 -0.45 -14.16 -0.48
N ARG A 148 0.75 -14.42 0.04
CA ARG A 148 1.72 -15.35 -0.59
C ARG A 148 1.20 -16.78 -0.58
N THR A 149 0.76 -17.27 0.58
CA THR A 149 0.20 -18.64 0.71
C THR A 149 -0.96 -18.85 -0.26
N VAL A 150 -1.90 -17.91 -0.36
CA VAL A 150 -3.04 -18.03 -1.29
C VAL A 150 -2.56 -18.01 -2.75
N SER A 151 -1.47 -17.31 -3.06
CA SER A 151 -0.90 -17.31 -4.41
C SER A 151 -0.23 -18.64 -4.77
N ASP A 152 0.34 -19.33 -3.79
CA ASP A 152 1.07 -20.59 -3.97
C ASP A 152 0.14 -21.81 -4.01
N GLU A 153 -1.03 -21.75 -3.35
CA GLU A 153 -1.99 -22.85 -3.27
C GLU A 153 -2.84 -23.07 -4.54
N VAL A 154 -2.75 -22.18 -5.53
CA VAL A 154 -3.37 -22.42 -6.85
C VAL A 154 -2.47 -23.33 -7.68
N ARG A 155 -2.38 -24.59 -7.25
CA ARG A 155 -1.80 -25.69 -8.01
C ARG A 155 -2.86 -26.45 -8.80
#